data_868ea08951679c00240903d7dd130e24
#
_entry.id   868ea08951679c00240903d7dd130e24
#
_cell.length_a   1.000
_cell.length_b   1.000
_cell.length_c   1.000
_cell.angle_alpha   90.00
_cell.angle_beta   90.00
_cell.angle_gamma   90.00
#
_symmetry.space_group_name_H-M   'P 1'
#
loop_
_entity.id
_entity.type
_entity.pdbx_description
1 polymer ?
#
loop_
_entity_poly.entity_id
_entity_poly.type
_entity_poly.pdbx_seq_one_letter_code
_entity_poly.pdbx_strand_id
1 'polypeptide(L)'
;MKTSIKTLIELIQMSLLCIGIYWLSNYVATEDIKQWFSQINISIFLLVLIQRLTPYLFLGYRFAVLSERKVSLKRAVAGGIMCVGFNNILPARLGEVLKIFYFKRFSKLPYTRLIANVFVERLTDVFILIAIGTIVTFNLITLHYSLFFIGIMLIQCMIILDRKNIILKIIKSLFNKKFISLVRIAHNFYSIVRSRIFLKSLSISVLIWLMNILHVLLLVFVFLGLKISLYESLLLFIIVFSAGIFPIPGGVGVVDAGVFIFLNSYLNLTEYESIKTAFFCRFFYSLPAITIMLLVNMECLLHRKI
;
A
#
# COMPACT_ATOMS: atom_id res chain seq x y z
N MET A 1 -16.16 12.60 -25.35
CA MET A 1 -15.39 13.29 -24.29
C MET A 1 -14.89 12.38 -23.17
N LYS A 2 -15.68 11.46 -22.60
CA LYS A 2 -15.20 10.52 -21.54
C LYS A 2 -14.11 9.54 -21.99
N THR A 3 -14.14 9.06 -23.21
CA THR A 3 -13.11 8.16 -23.80
C THR A 3 -11.75 8.87 -23.94
N SER A 4 -11.74 10.14 -24.35
CA SER A 4 -10.51 10.95 -24.55
C SER A 4 -9.72 11.17 -23.26
N ILE A 5 -10.38 11.42 -22.14
CA ILE A 5 -9.69 11.63 -20.83
C ILE A 5 -9.09 10.31 -20.31
N LYS A 6 -9.80 9.19 -20.47
CA LYS A 6 -9.29 7.87 -20.07
C LYS A 6 -8.04 7.51 -20.87
N THR A 7 -8.09 7.68 -22.21
CA THR A 7 -6.94 7.42 -23.09
C THR A 7 -5.75 8.34 -22.77
N LEU A 8 -6.00 9.62 -22.43
CA LEU A 8 -4.95 10.54 -22.01
C LEU A 8 -4.26 10.09 -20.72
N ILE A 9 -5.02 9.64 -19.72
CA ILE A 9 -4.47 9.13 -18.45
C ILE A 9 -3.64 7.86 -18.72
N GLU A 10 -4.12 6.94 -19.54
CA GLU A 10 -3.39 5.72 -19.92
C GLU A 10 -2.09 6.06 -20.65
N LEU A 11 -2.11 7.03 -21.57
CA LEU A 11 -0.90 7.51 -22.27
C LEU A 11 0.12 8.12 -21.32
N ILE A 12 -0.31 9.00 -20.41
CA ILE A 12 0.57 9.60 -19.40
C ILE A 12 1.22 8.52 -18.53
N GLN A 13 0.44 7.51 -18.11
CA GLN A 13 0.95 6.42 -17.29
C GLN A 13 1.94 5.53 -18.03
N MET A 14 1.65 5.21 -19.29
CA MET A 14 2.60 4.48 -20.16
C MET A 14 3.87 5.29 -20.41
N SER A 15 3.75 6.60 -20.64
CA SER A 15 4.91 7.48 -20.81
C SER A 15 5.78 7.52 -19.56
N LEU A 16 5.19 7.66 -18.39
CA LEU A 16 5.93 7.64 -17.10
C LEU A 16 6.60 6.28 -16.86
N LEU A 17 5.94 5.18 -17.22
CA LEU A 17 6.52 3.84 -17.14
C LEU A 17 7.73 3.71 -18.10
N CYS A 18 7.57 4.15 -19.34
CA CYS A 18 8.65 4.12 -20.34
C CYS A 18 9.84 5.00 -19.91
N ILE A 19 9.56 6.20 -19.38
CA ILE A 19 10.60 7.10 -18.85
C ILE A 19 11.32 6.44 -17.67
N GLY A 20 10.59 5.80 -16.75
CA GLY A 20 11.19 5.10 -15.62
C GLY A 20 12.07 3.93 -16.04
N ILE A 21 11.61 3.11 -17.02
CA ILE A 21 12.40 2.01 -17.56
C ILE A 21 13.63 2.54 -18.31
N TYR A 22 13.47 3.55 -19.15
CA TYR A 22 14.57 4.19 -19.90
C TYR A 22 15.60 4.79 -18.94
N TRP A 23 15.16 5.49 -17.90
CA TRP A 23 16.05 6.02 -16.87
C TRP A 23 16.82 4.89 -16.18
N LEU A 24 16.13 3.82 -15.76
CA LEU A 24 16.76 2.68 -15.12
C LEU A 24 17.78 1.99 -16.04
N SER A 25 17.45 1.82 -17.33
CA SER A 25 18.33 1.16 -18.31
C SER A 25 19.59 1.97 -18.62
N ASN A 26 19.53 3.30 -18.50
CA ASN A 26 20.70 4.15 -18.73
C ASN A 26 21.67 4.20 -17.53
N TYR A 27 21.16 3.97 -16.32
CA TYR A 27 21.97 4.05 -15.09
C TYR A 27 22.38 2.70 -14.53
N VAL A 28 21.76 1.61 -14.98
CA VAL A 28 22.04 0.25 -14.49
C VAL A 28 22.46 -0.61 -15.65
N ALA A 29 23.76 -0.82 -15.80
CA ALA A 29 24.26 -1.80 -16.75
C ALA A 29 23.83 -3.22 -16.33
N THR A 30 23.58 -4.09 -17.31
CA THR A 30 23.22 -5.51 -17.04
C THR A 30 24.31 -6.23 -16.25
N GLU A 31 25.55 -5.79 -16.34
CA GLU A 31 26.70 -6.30 -15.61
C GLU A 31 26.64 -5.93 -14.13
N ASP A 32 26.18 -4.72 -13.77
CA ASP A 32 25.98 -4.33 -12.38
C ASP A 32 24.93 -5.22 -11.71
N ILE A 33 23.82 -5.50 -12.40
CA ILE A 33 22.77 -6.40 -11.88
C ILE A 33 23.36 -7.80 -11.63
N LYS A 34 24.11 -8.34 -12.57
CA LYS A 34 24.78 -9.64 -12.40
C LYS A 34 25.72 -9.63 -11.21
N GLN A 35 26.53 -8.58 -11.06
CA GLN A 35 27.44 -8.41 -9.96
C GLN A 35 26.70 -8.31 -8.62
N TRP A 36 25.61 -7.53 -8.56
CA TRP A 36 24.80 -7.43 -7.34
C TRP A 36 24.24 -8.79 -6.90
N PHE A 37 23.70 -9.56 -7.86
CA PHE A 37 23.14 -10.88 -7.57
C PHE A 37 24.21 -11.94 -7.24
N SER A 38 25.42 -11.85 -7.81
CA SER A 38 26.52 -12.77 -7.48
C SER A 38 27.04 -12.62 -6.06
N GLN A 39 26.89 -11.44 -5.47
CA GLN A 39 27.35 -11.12 -4.11
C GLN A 39 26.28 -11.40 -3.04
N ILE A 40 25.06 -11.81 -3.43
CA ILE A 40 23.96 -12.03 -2.50
C ILE A 40 24.20 -13.29 -1.67
N ASN A 41 24.10 -13.12 -0.34
CA ASN A 41 23.93 -14.26 0.55
C ASN A 41 22.49 -14.78 0.42
N ILE A 42 22.35 -16.00 -0.12
CA ILE A 42 21.03 -16.62 -0.41
C ILE A 42 20.16 -16.75 0.84
N SER A 43 20.73 -17.00 2.02
CA SER A 43 19.99 -17.13 3.27
C SER A 43 19.38 -15.79 3.69
N ILE A 44 20.15 -14.69 3.55
CA ILE A 44 19.67 -13.34 3.83
C ILE A 44 18.61 -12.94 2.81
N PHE A 45 18.81 -13.23 1.53
CA PHE A 45 17.82 -12.97 0.48
C PHE A 45 16.49 -13.67 0.79
N LEU A 46 16.52 -14.95 1.13
CA LEU A 46 15.32 -15.71 1.49
C LEU A 46 14.66 -15.16 2.75
N LEU A 47 15.44 -14.74 3.75
CA LEU A 47 14.90 -14.12 4.97
C LEU A 47 14.10 -12.85 4.63
N VAL A 48 14.67 -11.94 3.83
CA VAL A 48 14.02 -10.69 3.43
C VAL A 48 12.78 -10.98 2.57
N LEU A 49 12.86 -11.98 1.67
CA LEU A 49 11.74 -12.39 0.83
C LEU A 49 10.58 -12.96 1.66
N ILE A 50 10.85 -13.89 2.57
CA ILE A 50 9.82 -14.49 3.46
C ILE A 50 9.19 -13.40 4.34
N GLN A 51 10.02 -12.53 4.91
CA GLN A 51 9.53 -11.43 5.72
C GLN A 51 8.63 -10.51 4.89
N ARG A 52 8.96 -10.24 3.61
CA ARG A 52 8.12 -9.43 2.71
C ARG A 52 6.74 -10.04 2.45
N LEU A 53 6.61 -11.35 2.50
CA LEU A 53 5.34 -12.05 2.29
C LEU A 53 4.42 -12.02 3.51
N THR A 54 5.00 -11.87 4.70
CA THR A 54 4.26 -11.89 5.98
C THR A 54 3.13 -10.85 6.05
N PRO A 55 3.30 -9.57 5.66
CA PRO A 55 2.21 -8.59 5.65
C PRO A 55 1.00 -9.01 4.83
N TYR A 56 1.18 -9.79 3.76
CA TYR A 56 0.07 -10.21 2.90
C TYR A 56 -0.91 -11.15 3.63
N LEU A 57 -0.42 -11.99 4.54
CA LEU A 57 -1.26 -12.84 5.40
C LEU A 57 -2.11 -11.97 6.32
N PHE A 58 -1.51 -10.96 6.93
CA PHE A 58 -2.22 -10.03 7.82
C PHE A 58 -3.22 -9.14 7.06
N LEU A 59 -2.91 -8.72 5.82
CA LEU A 59 -3.88 -8.02 4.97
C LEU A 59 -5.14 -8.86 4.73
N GLY A 60 -4.96 -10.14 4.41
CA GLY A 60 -6.07 -11.07 4.26
C GLY A 60 -6.84 -11.29 5.57
N TYR A 61 -6.11 -11.52 6.67
CA TYR A 61 -6.72 -11.70 7.98
C TYR A 61 -7.54 -10.46 8.41
N ARG A 62 -7.01 -9.24 8.19
CA ARG A 62 -7.73 -7.99 8.44
C ARG A 62 -9.04 -7.92 7.69
N PHE A 63 -9.03 -8.26 6.39
CA PHE A 63 -10.26 -8.25 5.59
C PHE A 63 -11.27 -9.32 6.05
N ALA A 64 -10.81 -10.50 6.45
CA ALA A 64 -11.66 -11.54 7.03
C ALA A 64 -12.35 -11.05 8.31
N VAL A 65 -11.63 -10.32 9.17
CA VAL A 65 -12.18 -9.69 10.39
C VAL A 65 -13.22 -8.63 10.03
N LEU A 66 -12.92 -7.72 9.11
CA LEU A 66 -13.84 -6.66 8.66
C LEU A 66 -15.11 -7.21 8.00
N SER A 67 -15.00 -8.34 7.35
CA SER A 67 -16.14 -9.05 6.75
C SER A 67 -16.89 -9.96 7.72
N GLU A 68 -16.58 -9.89 9.02
CA GLU A 68 -17.17 -10.74 10.07
C GLU A 68 -17.04 -12.24 9.73
N ARG A 69 -15.91 -12.63 9.16
CA ARG A 69 -15.63 -13.98 8.67
C ARG A 69 -16.63 -14.54 7.63
N LYS A 70 -17.46 -13.68 7.01
CA LYS A 70 -18.30 -14.05 5.87
C LYS A 70 -17.50 -14.32 4.60
N VAL A 71 -16.22 -13.96 4.60
CA VAL A 71 -15.18 -14.38 3.66
C VAL A 71 -14.23 -15.30 4.40
N SER A 72 -13.97 -16.49 3.87
CA SER A 72 -13.03 -17.44 4.47
C SER A 72 -11.61 -16.88 4.44
N LEU A 73 -10.77 -17.24 5.43
CA LEU A 73 -9.41 -16.71 5.54
C LEU A 73 -8.58 -16.98 4.27
N LYS A 74 -8.64 -18.20 3.71
CA LYS A 74 -7.94 -18.54 2.44
C LYS A 74 -8.31 -17.55 1.32
N ARG A 75 -9.59 -17.29 1.12
CA ARG A 75 -10.08 -16.35 0.10
C ARG A 75 -9.72 -14.90 0.43
N ALA A 76 -9.74 -14.53 1.71
CA ALA A 76 -9.37 -13.19 2.13
C ALA A 76 -7.88 -12.91 1.87
N VAL A 77 -7.00 -13.87 2.14
CA VAL A 77 -5.57 -13.79 1.83
C VAL A 77 -5.35 -13.73 0.32
N ALA A 78 -5.98 -14.62 -0.45
CA ALA A 78 -5.90 -14.61 -1.91
C ALA A 78 -6.33 -13.26 -2.50
N GLY A 79 -7.47 -12.72 -2.06
CA GLY A 79 -7.95 -11.40 -2.49
C GLY A 79 -7.05 -10.23 -2.07
N GLY A 80 -6.40 -10.34 -0.91
CA GLY A 80 -5.39 -9.37 -0.46
C GLY A 80 -4.15 -9.36 -1.37
N ILE A 81 -3.61 -10.54 -1.66
CA ILE A 81 -2.47 -10.73 -2.57
C ILE A 81 -2.80 -10.22 -3.98
N MET A 82 -3.96 -10.61 -4.51
CA MET A 82 -4.42 -10.12 -5.81
C MET A 82 -4.50 -8.59 -5.84
N CYS A 83 -5.04 -7.97 -4.79
CA CYS A 83 -5.13 -6.52 -4.68
C CYS A 83 -3.74 -5.87 -4.77
N VAL A 84 -2.77 -6.36 -4.00
CA VAL A 84 -1.40 -5.80 -3.99
C VAL A 84 -0.71 -6.03 -5.33
N GLY A 85 -0.79 -7.23 -5.89
CA GLY A 85 -0.21 -7.54 -7.20
C GLY A 85 -0.79 -6.68 -8.32
N PHE A 86 -2.11 -6.55 -8.39
CA PHE A 86 -2.75 -5.69 -9.39
C PHE A 86 -2.45 -4.20 -9.18
N ASN A 87 -2.28 -3.73 -7.96
CA ASN A 87 -1.88 -2.34 -7.69
C ASN A 87 -0.44 -2.04 -8.18
N ASN A 88 0.41 -3.06 -8.32
CA ASN A 88 1.74 -2.90 -8.92
C ASN A 88 1.72 -2.83 -10.45
N ILE A 89 0.67 -3.39 -11.10
CA ILE A 89 0.56 -3.44 -12.56
C ILE A 89 -0.43 -2.39 -13.07
N LEU A 90 -1.56 -2.23 -12.39
CA LEU A 90 -2.65 -1.37 -12.83
C LEU A 90 -2.56 0.03 -12.21
N PRO A 91 -2.93 1.06 -12.97
CA PRO A 91 -2.96 2.43 -12.49
C PRO A 91 -4.08 2.66 -11.45
N ALA A 92 -4.00 3.81 -10.77
CA ALA A 92 -5.07 4.33 -9.91
C ALA A 92 -5.57 3.34 -8.83
N ARG A 93 -4.72 2.40 -8.39
CA ARG A 93 -5.06 1.37 -7.40
C ARG A 93 -6.30 0.53 -7.76
N LEU A 94 -6.46 0.21 -9.03
CA LEU A 94 -7.57 -0.63 -9.51
C LEU A 94 -7.60 -2.02 -8.86
N GLY A 95 -6.53 -2.49 -8.26
CA GLY A 95 -6.52 -3.72 -7.46
C GLY A 95 -7.53 -3.69 -6.31
N GLU A 96 -7.83 -2.52 -5.73
CA GLU A 96 -8.87 -2.38 -4.70
C GLU A 96 -10.27 -2.66 -5.27
N VAL A 97 -10.53 -2.20 -6.47
CA VAL A 97 -11.79 -2.44 -7.18
C VAL A 97 -11.92 -3.92 -7.53
N LEU A 98 -10.86 -4.52 -8.08
CA LEU A 98 -10.83 -5.95 -8.42
C LEU A 98 -11.01 -6.81 -7.16
N LYS A 99 -10.45 -6.43 -6.03
CA LYS A 99 -10.65 -7.09 -4.74
C LYS A 99 -12.13 -7.11 -4.34
N ILE A 100 -12.86 -6.01 -4.53
CA ILE A 100 -14.30 -5.93 -4.23
C ILE A 100 -15.07 -6.93 -5.10
N PHE A 101 -14.80 -6.98 -6.41
CA PHE A 101 -15.44 -7.93 -7.32
C PHE A 101 -15.09 -9.38 -6.97
N TYR A 102 -13.85 -9.65 -6.64
CA TYR A 102 -13.41 -10.97 -6.19
C TYR A 102 -14.20 -11.42 -4.95
N PHE A 103 -14.27 -10.59 -3.92
CA PHE A 103 -14.99 -10.96 -2.70
C PHE A 103 -16.50 -11.05 -2.90
N LYS A 104 -17.07 -10.24 -3.79
CA LYS A 104 -18.50 -10.35 -4.13
C LYS A 104 -18.84 -11.72 -4.71
N ARG A 105 -17.92 -12.30 -5.48
CA ARG A 105 -18.12 -13.64 -6.07
C ARG A 105 -18.17 -14.74 -5.00
N PHE A 106 -17.40 -14.60 -3.92
CA PHE A 106 -17.22 -15.62 -2.89
C PHE A 106 -17.94 -15.32 -1.57
N SER A 107 -18.69 -14.23 -1.48
CA SER A 107 -19.45 -13.87 -0.28
C SER A 107 -20.84 -13.39 -0.64
N LYS A 108 -21.79 -13.56 0.30
CA LYS A 108 -23.13 -13.01 0.21
C LYS A 108 -23.21 -11.52 0.60
N LEU A 109 -22.07 -10.87 0.88
CA LEU A 109 -22.02 -9.47 1.28
C LEU A 109 -22.45 -8.55 0.13
N PRO A 110 -23.23 -7.49 0.39
CA PRO A 110 -23.56 -6.49 -0.60
C PRO A 110 -22.31 -5.65 -0.97
N TYR A 111 -22.28 -5.14 -2.20
CA TYR A 111 -21.19 -4.25 -2.64
C TYR A 111 -20.95 -3.08 -1.68
N THR A 112 -22.02 -2.47 -1.16
CA THR A 112 -21.94 -1.35 -0.22
C THR A 112 -21.16 -1.71 1.06
N ARG A 113 -21.25 -2.96 1.55
CA ARG A 113 -20.48 -3.42 2.72
C ARG A 113 -19.03 -3.71 2.33
N LEU A 114 -18.77 -4.32 1.18
CA LEU A 114 -17.42 -4.59 0.70
C LEU A 114 -16.64 -3.29 0.45
N ILE A 115 -17.28 -2.29 -0.15
CA ILE A 115 -16.71 -0.95 -0.36
C ILE A 115 -16.42 -0.30 1.00
N ALA A 116 -17.36 -0.35 1.95
CA ALA A 116 -17.15 0.20 3.29
C ALA A 116 -15.96 -0.46 4.01
N ASN A 117 -15.78 -1.79 3.87
CA ASN A 117 -14.61 -2.50 4.42
C ASN A 117 -13.31 -1.94 3.85
N VAL A 118 -13.23 -1.71 2.53
CA VAL A 118 -12.04 -1.13 1.88
C VAL A 118 -11.77 0.29 2.39
N PHE A 119 -12.80 1.12 2.58
CA PHE A 119 -12.64 2.45 3.16
C PHE A 119 -12.11 2.40 4.59
N VAL A 120 -12.58 1.45 5.42
CA VAL A 120 -12.06 1.26 6.78
C VAL A 120 -10.59 0.83 6.75
N GLU A 121 -10.20 -0.08 5.85
CA GLU A 121 -8.78 -0.44 5.66
C GLU A 121 -7.94 0.80 5.34
N ARG A 122 -8.40 1.64 4.40
CA ARG A 122 -7.66 2.87 4.04
C ARG A 122 -7.60 3.87 5.20
N LEU A 123 -8.69 4.03 5.94
CA LEU A 123 -8.71 4.91 7.11
C LEU A 123 -7.66 4.46 8.15
N THR A 124 -7.62 3.17 8.48
CA THR A 124 -6.64 2.64 9.44
C THR A 124 -5.20 2.76 8.93
N ASP A 125 -4.96 2.49 7.63
CA ASP A 125 -3.64 2.61 7.04
C ASP A 125 -3.13 4.06 7.06
N VAL A 126 -3.96 5.02 6.64
CA VAL A 126 -3.62 6.45 6.63
C VAL A 126 -3.39 6.96 8.06
N PHE A 127 -4.23 6.53 9.03
CA PHE A 127 -4.06 6.91 10.43
C PHE A 127 -2.68 6.49 10.98
N ILE A 128 -2.27 5.25 10.72
CA ILE A 128 -0.99 4.74 11.21
C ILE A 128 0.19 5.41 10.49
N LEU A 129 0.11 5.59 9.17
CA LEU A 129 1.15 6.28 8.41
C LEU A 129 1.36 7.72 8.89
N ILE A 130 0.27 8.44 9.16
CA ILE A 130 0.35 9.79 9.70
C ILE A 130 0.97 9.78 11.09
N ALA A 131 0.58 8.83 11.96
CA ALA A 131 1.17 8.70 13.29
C ALA A 131 2.67 8.44 13.22
N ILE A 132 3.12 7.52 12.37
CA ILE A 132 4.54 7.23 12.14
C ILE A 132 5.23 8.48 11.55
N GLY A 133 4.65 9.11 10.54
CA GLY A 133 5.17 10.32 9.92
C GLY A 133 5.35 11.45 10.94
N THR A 134 4.37 11.67 11.82
CA THR A 134 4.44 12.68 12.88
C THR A 134 5.60 12.39 13.86
N ILE A 135 5.75 11.13 14.30
CA ILE A 135 6.84 10.73 15.22
C ILE A 135 8.20 10.97 14.56
N VAL A 136 8.34 10.57 13.30
CA VAL A 136 9.62 10.67 12.59
C VAL A 136 9.95 12.11 12.22
N THR A 137 8.98 12.93 11.84
CA THR A 137 9.22 14.31 11.41
C THR A 137 9.31 15.31 12.57
N PHE A 138 8.85 14.94 13.77
CA PHE A 138 8.85 15.82 14.93
C PHE A 138 10.25 16.34 15.28
N ASN A 139 11.29 15.58 15.04
CA ASN A 139 12.68 15.93 15.32
C ASN A 139 13.40 16.67 14.18
N LEU A 140 12.82 16.69 12.94
CA LEU A 140 13.54 17.19 11.76
C LEU A 140 12.98 18.47 11.14
N ILE A 141 11.70 18.67 11.25
CA ILE A 141 11.01 19.61 10.38
C ILE A 141 10.31 20.66 11.22
N THR A 142 10.36 21.88 10.72
CA THR A 142 9.65 23.01 11.28
C THR A 142 8.25 22.65 11.77
N LEU A 143 7.85 23.21 12.90
CA LEU A 143 6.57 23.06 13.59
C LEU A 143 5.34 22.98 12.62
N HIS A 144 5.42 23.66 11.47
CA HIS A 144 4.34 23.72 10.48
C HIS A 144 3.94 22.35 9.89
N TYR A 145 4.89 21.47 9.54
CA TYR A 145 4.58 20.17 8.97
C TYR A 145 4.02 19.21 10.03
N SER A 146 4.56 19.26 11.23
CA SER A 146 4.03 18.47 12.35
C SER A 146 2.59 18.87 12.67
N LEU A 147 2.27 20.18 12.66
CA LEU A 147 0.92 20.69 12.84
C LEU A 147 -0.03 20.23 11.71
N PHE A 148 0.45 20.18 10.47
CA PHE A 148 -0.33 19.67 9.34
C PHE A 148 -0.72 18.20 9.54
N PHE A 149 0.23 17.33 9.90
CA PHE A 149 -0.03 15.92 10.16
C PHE A 149 -0.95 15.73 11.37
N ILE A 150 -0.74 16.49 12.44
CA ILE A 150 -1.62 16.48 13.63
C ILE A 150 -3.04 16.92 13.24
N GLY A 151 -3.18 17.95 12.38
CA GLY A 151 -4.47 18.41 11.88
C GLY A 151 -5.24 17.31 11.14
N ILE A 152 -4.57 16.58 10.24
CA ILE A 152 -5.20 15.45 9.53
C ILE A 152 -5.59 14.34 10.51
N MET A 153 -4.74 14.03 11.49
CA MET A 153 -5.04 13.03 12.51
C MET A 153 -6.26 13.43 13.36
N LEU A 154 -6.38 14.70 13.72
CA LEU A 154 -7.55 15.21 14.43
C LEU A 154 -8.83 15.09 13.61
N ILE A 155 -8.80 15.39 12.31
CA ILE A 155 -9.93 15.17 11.39
C ILE A 155 -10.36 13.71 11.39
N GLN A 156 -9.41 12.77 11.30
CA GLN A 156 -9.69 11.34 11.35
C GLN A 156 -10.29 10.93 12.70
N CYS A 157 -9.76 11.44 13.81
CA CYS A 157 -10.32 11.24 15.14
C CYS A 157 -11.76 11.77 15.24
N MET A 158 -12.04 12.95 14.68
CA MET A 158 -13.40 13.50 14.63
C MET A 158 -14.37 12.58 13.87
N ILE A 159 -13.94 12.00 12.75
CA ILE A 159 -14.74 11.03 11.99
C ILE A 159 -15.04 9.78 12.83
N ILE A 160 -14.03 9.26 13.54
CA ILE A 160 -14.15 8.08 14.39
C ILE A 160 -15.06 8.38 15.61
N LEU A 161 -14.91 9.56 16.20
CA LEU A 161 -15.61 10.00 17.41
C LEU A 161 -16.99 10.61 17.15
N ASP A 162 -17.42 10.77 15.89
CA ASP A 162 -18.75 11.33 15.53
C ASP A 162 -19.89 10.42 16.01
N ARG A 163 -20.13 10.40 17.35
CA ARG A 163 -21.20 9.61 17.99
C ARG A 163 -22.60 10.07 17.58
N LYS A 164 -22.78 11.34 17.23
CA LYS A 164 -24.09 11.93 16.88
C LYS A 164 -24.51 11.70 15.44
N ASN A 165 -23.67 11.02 14.64
CA ASN A 165 -23.89 10.80 13.19
C ASN A 165 -24.04 12.12 12.40
N ILE A 166 -23.39 13.19 12.83
CA ILE A 166 -23.50 14.50 12.19
C ILE A 166 -23.10 14.39 10.71
N ILE A 167 -21.96 13.78 10.45
CA ILE A 167 -21.45 13.58 9.08
C ILE A 167 -22.43 12.72 8.27
N LEU A 168 -22.97 11.64 8.84
CA LEU A 168 -23.96 10.81 8.16
C LEU A 168 -25.27 11.57 7.88
N LYS A 169 -25.71 12.47 8.79
CA LYS A 169 -26.87 13.34 8.59
C LYS A 169 -26.60 14.33 7.44
N ILE A 170 -25.42 14.95 7.41
CA ILE A 170 -24.99 15.85 6.32
C ILE A 170 -24.99 15.10 4.98
N ILE A 171 -24.39 13.92 4.93
CA ILE A 171 -24.41 13.08 3.71
C ILE A 171 -25.84 12.77 3.27
N LYS A 172 -26.72 12.40 4.20
CA LYS A 172 -28.15 12.16 3.89
C LYS A 172 -28.88 13.40 3.39
N SER A 173 -28.53 14.57 3.90
CA SER A 173 -29.14 15.85 3.51
C SER A 173 -28.65 16.30 2.13
N LEU A 174 -27.37 16.11 1.84
CA LEU A 174 -26.76 16.52 0.57
C LEU A 174 -27.11 15.60 -0.59
N PHE A 175 -27.34 14.31 -0.33
CA PHE A 175 -27.61 13.31 -1.37
C PHE A 175 -29.08 12.88 -1.38
N ASN A 176 -29.80 13.32 -2.41
CA ASN A 176 -31.17 12.93 -2.70
C ASN A 176 -31.32 11.41 -2.93
N LYS A 177 -32.56 10.91 -3.02
CA LYS A 177 -32.91 9.47 -3.26
C LYS A 177 -32.12 8.80 -4.39
N LYS A 178 -31.58 9.56 -5.37
CA LYS A 178 -30.74 9.04 -6.46
C LYS A 178 -29.40 8.43 -5.96
N PHE A 179 -28.91 8.81 -4.77
CA PHE A 179 -27.62 8.38 -4.23
C PHE A 179 -27.74 7.45 -3.01
N ILE A 180 -28.82 6.69 -2.94
CA ILE A 180 -29.10 5.75 -1.85
C ILE A 180 -27.94 4.79 -1.57
N SER A 181 -27.19 4.38 -2.61
CA SER A 181 -26.03 3.51 -2.47
C SER A 181 -24.87 4.17 -1.68
N LEU A 182 -24.62 5.46 -1.88
CA LEU A 182 -23.61 6.20 -1.13
C LEU A 182 -23.99 6.32 0.35
N VAL A 183 -25.26 6.60 0.63
CA VAL A 183 -25.76 6.65 2.01
C VAL A 183 -25.62 5.27 2.69
N ARG A 184 -25.88 4.17 1.97
CA ARG A 184 -25.67 2.81 2.49
C ARG A 184 -24.19 2.51 2.74
N ILE A 185 -23.28 2.95 1.87
CA ILE A 185 -21.83 2.80 2.08
C ILE A 185 -21.41 3.55 3.34
N ALA A 186 -21.82 4.81 3.48
CA ALA A 186 -21.52 5.61 4.66
C ALA A 186 -22.08 4.98 5.94
N HIS A 187 -23.33 4.49 5.91
CA HIS A 187 -23.93 3.79 7.04
C HIS A 187 -23.14 2.54 7.44
N ASN A 188 -22.77 1.70 6.46
CA ASN A 188 -21.95 0.51 6.71
C ASN A 188 -20.57 0.88 7.28
N PHE A 189 -19.93 1.93 6.75
CA PHE A 189 -18.66 2.45 7.23
C PHE A 189 -18.74 2.84 8.71
N TYR A 190 -19.71 3.69 9.09
CA TYR A 190 -19.92 4.11 10.49
C TYR A 190 -20.27 2.94 11.41
N SER A 191 -21.05 1.99 10.93
CA SER A 191 -21.36 0.76 11.67
C SER A 191 -20.10 -0.03 12.05
N ILE A 192 -19.14 -0.13 11.11
CA ILE A 192 -17.86 -0.83 11.36
C ILE A 192 -17.00 -0.03 12.31
N VAL A 193 -16.80 1.27 12.04
CA VAL A 193 -15.92 2.15 12.82
C VAL A 193 -16.32 2.19 14.30
N ARG A 194 -17.61 2.05 14.60
CA ARG A 194 -18.15 2.02 15.99
C ARG A 194 -18.13 0.66 16.67
N SER A 195 -17.80 -0.37 15.92
CA SER A 195 -17.80 -1.74 16.45
C SER A 195 -16.43 -2.13 17.00
N ARG A 196 -16.39 -3.16 17.84
CA ARG A 196 -15.14 -3.80 18.27
C ARG A 196 -14.31 -4.35 17.12
N ILE A 197 -14.93 -4.54 15.95
CA ILE A 197 -14.27 -4.99 14.71
C ILE A 197 -13.26 -3.95 14.24
N PHE A 198 -13.58 -2.66 14.40
CA PHE A 198 -12.65 -1.56 14.07
C PHE A 198 -11.36 -1.65 14.88
N LEU A 199 -11.48 -1.81 16.21
CA LEU A 199 -10.29 -1.92 17.08
C LEU A 199 -9.43 -3.13 16.70
N LYS A 200 -10.06 -4.28 16.41
CA LYS A 200 -9.33 -5.46 15.91
C LYS A 200 -8.65 -5.18 14.57
N SER A 201 -9.33 -4.51 13.65
CA SER A 201 -8.76 -4.11 12.36
C SER A 201 -7.58 -3.15 12.54
N LEU A 202 -7.70 -2.18 13.44
CA LEU A 202 -6.64 -1.22 13.76
C LEU A 202 -5.41 -1.93 14.34
N SER A 203 -5.58 -2.85 15.29
CA SER A 203 -4.47 -3.63 15.85
C SER A 203 -3.74 -4.45 14.78
N ILE A 204 -4.50 -5.08 13.86
CA ILE A 204 -3.91 -5.82 12.74
C ILE A 204 -3.18 -4.85 11.80
N SER A 205 -3.71 -3.66 11.56
CA SER A 205 -3.05 -2.64 10.74
C SER A 205 -1.73 -2.19 11.36
N VAL A 206 -1.66 -2.01 12.68
CA VAL A 206 -0.39 -1.72 13.38
C VAL A 206 0.63 -2.84 13.10
N LEU A 207 0.23 -4.11 13.22
CA LEU A 207 1.12 -5.24 12.92
C LEU A 207 1.59 -5.22 11.46
N ILE A 208 0.70 -4.96 10.50
CA ILE A 208 1.07 -4.84 9.08
C ILE A 208 2.14 -3.77 8.89
N TRP A 209 1.97 -2.60 9.49
CA TRP A 209 2.91 -1.50 9.33
C TRP A 209 4.23 -1.75 10.06
N LEU A 210 4.21 -2.38 11.23
CA LEU A 210 5.44 -2.83 11.91
C LEU A 210 6.20 -3.85 11.06
N MET A 211 5.51 -4.79 10.41
CA MET A 211 6.15 -5.74 9.48
C MET A 211 6.74 -5.04 8.25
N ASN A 212 6.10 -3.99 7.73
CA ASN A 212 6.65 -3.21 6.63
C ASN A 212 7.87 -2.37 7.06
N ILE A 213 7.89 -1.81 8.27
CA ILE A 213 9.08 -1.16 8.85
C ILE A 213 10.22 -2.18 8.98
N LEU A 214 9.93 -3.33 9.60
CA LEU A 214 10.92 -4.41 9.75
C LEU A 214 11.50 -4.84 8.40
N HIS A 215 10.66 -4.87 7.33
CA HIS A 215 11.13 -5.17 5.99
C HIS A 215 12.19 -4.18 5.51
N VAL A 216 11.95 -2.88 5.66
CA VAL A 216 12.91 -1.85 5.24
C VAL A 216 14.19 -1.94 6.07
N LEU A 217 14.08 -2.17 7.39
CA LEU A 217 15.24 -2.34 8.26
C LEU A 217 16.08 -3.55 7.88
N LEU A 218 15.47 -4.70 7.63
CA LEU A 218 16.16 -5.90 7.15
C LEU A 218 16.81 -5.68 5.78
N LEU A 219 16.12 -5.01 4.88
CA LEU A 219 16.67 -4.68 3.56
C LEU A 219 17.89 -3.78 3.69
N VAL A 220 17.81 -2.70 4.46
CA VAL A 220 18.85 -1.69 4.60
C VAL A 220 20.05 -2.23 5.38
N PHE A 221 19.84 -2.76 6.57
CA PHE A 221 20.94 -3.12 7.47
C PHE A 221 21.51 -4.51 7.20
N VAL A 222 20.64 -5.49 6.89
CA VAL A 222 21.09 -6.89 6.79
C VAL A 222 21.41 -7.27 5.36
N PHE A 223 20.54 -6.87 4.40
CA PHE A 223 20.73 -7.26 3.00
C PHE A 223 21.71 -6.34 2.25
N LEU A 224 21.55 -5.02 2.39
CA LEU A 224 22.41 -4.03 1.71
C LEU A 224 23.62 -3.61 2.52
N GLY A 225 23.60 -3.80 3.83
CA GLY A 225 24.70 -3.43 4.73
C GLY A 225 24.98 -1.92 4.80
N LEU A 226 23.96 -1.09 4.57
CA LEU A 226 24.11 0.36 4.56
C LEU A 226 24.36 0.89 5.98
N LYS A 227 25.32 1.81 6.11
CA LYS A 227 25.65 2.49 7.37
C LYS A 227 24.81 3.77 7.54
N ILE A 228 23.49 3.61 7.67
CA ILE A 228 22.58 4.72 7.96
C ILE A 228 21.93 4.51 9.32
N SER A 229 21.46 5.58 9.95
CA SER A 229 20.80 5.52 11.24
C SER A 229 19.41 4.87 11.16
N LEU A 230 18.89 4.42 12.31
CA LEU A 230 17.52 3.93 12.41
C LEU A 230 16.51 5.00 11.94
N TYR A 231 16.78 6.25 12.28
CA TYR A 231 15.94 7.38 11.91
C TYR A 231 15.88 7.59 10.39
N GLU A 232 17.02 7.58 9.71
CA GLU A 232 17.12 7.68 8.24
C GLU A 232 16.44 6.49 7.56
N SER A 233 16.51 5.30 8.16
CA SER A 233 15.79 4.12 7.69
C SER A 233 14.26 4.29 7.79
N LEU A 234 13.77 4.95 8.83
CA LEU A 234 12.34 5.28 8.96
C LEU A 234 11.89 6.35 7.97
N LEU A 235 12.74 7.33 7.64
CA LEU A 235 12.47 8.28 6.55
C LEU A 235 12.39 7.56 5.21
N LEU A 236 13.34 6.66 4.92
CA LEU A 236 13.31 5.82 3.72
C LEU A 236 12.02 4.99 3.65
N PHE A 237 11.59 4.41 4.77
CA PHE A 237 10.32 3.71 4.86
C PHE A 237 9.13 4.62 4.46
N ILE A 238 9.07 5.85 4.97
CA ILE A 238 8.01 6.81 4.62
C ILE A 238 8.05 7.11 3.12
N ILE A 239 9.22 7.34 2.52
CA ILE A 239 9.38 7.60 1.09
C ILE A 239 8.84 6.43 0.28
N VAL A 240 9.26 5.20 0.59
CA VAL A 240 8.85 3.99 -0.13
C VAL A 240 7.34 3.76 -0.07
N PHE A 241 6.72 3.98 1.08
CA PHE A 241 5.30 3.68 1.26
C PHE A 241 4.35 4.84 0.96
N SER A 242 4.79 6.10 1.06
CA SER A 242 3.99 7.27 0.68
C SER A 242 3.75 7.35 -0.83
N ALA A 243 4.65 6.82 -1.63
CA ALA A 243 4.49 6.78 -3.08
C ALA A 243 3.26 5.99 -3.54
N GLY A 244 2.74 5.11 -2.70
CA GLY A 244 1.43 4.50 -2.93
C GLY A 244 0.24 5.48 -2.98
N ILE A 245 0.42 6.75 -2.61
CA ILE A 245 -0.61 7.80 -2.75
C ILE A 245 -0.78 8.19 -4.22
N PHE A 246 0.29 8.13 -5.01
CA PHE A 246 0.24 8.49 -6.41
C PHE A 246 -0.51 7.43 -7.25
N PRO A 247 -1.31 7.85 -8.25
CA PRO A 247 -2.10 6.95 -9.10
C PRO A 247 -1.27 6.22 -10.16
N ILE A 248 0.02 6.06 -9.94
CA ILE A 248 0.98 5.41 -10.83
C ILE A 248 1.08 3.92 -10.46
N PRO A 249 1.13 3.00 -11.45
CA PRO A 249 1.32 1.57 -11.20
C PRO A 249 2.53 1.30 -10.29
N GLY A 250 2.32 0.69 -9.13
CA GLY A 250 3.40 0.40 -8.17
C GLY A 250 4.24 1.61 -7.73
N GLY A 251 3.85 2.85 -8.05
CA GLY A 251 4.65 4.05 -7.78
C GLY A 251 5.95 4.12 -8.59
N VAL A 252 6.02 3.44 -9.77
CA VAL A 252 7.22 3.41 -10.63
C VAL A 252 7.68 4.82 -10.98
N GLY A 253 8.98 5.07 -10.88
CA GLY A 253 9.61 6.36 -11.08
C GLY A 253 9.57 7.26 -9.84
N VAL A 254 8.43 7.42 -9.18
CA VAL A 254 8.30 8.31 -8.01
C VAL A 254 9.00 7.73 -6.79
N VAL A 255 8.79 6.43 -6.50
CA VAL A 255 9.49 5.75 -5.40
C VAL A 255 10.98 5.71 -5.68
N ASP A 256 11.34 5.32 -6.91
CA ASP A 256 12.73 5.10 -7.29
C ASP A 256 13.52 6.40 -7.23
N ALA A 257 12.98 7.48 -7.79
CA ALA A 257 13.56 8.81 -7.70
C ALA A 257 13.60 9.32 -6.24
N GLY A 258 12.53 9.12 -5.48
CA GLY A 258 12.49 9.51 -4.06
C GLY A 258 13.56 8.81 -3.23
N VAL A 259 13.74 7.51 -3.40
CA VAL A 259 14.78 6.72 -2.74
C VAL A 259 16.17 7.20 -3.18
N PHE A 260 16.39 7.37 -4.48
CA PHE A 260 17.65 7.84 -5.03
C PHE A 260 18.04 9.23 -4.49
N ILE A 261 17.14 10.21 -4.60
CA ILE A 261 17.37 11.58 -4.14
C ILE A 261 17.66 11.60 -2.64
N PHE A 262 16.91 10.85 -1.84
CA PHE A 262 17.11 10.78 -0.41
C PHE A 262 18.49 10.21 -0.05
N LEU A 263 18.90 9.11 -0.66
CA LEU A 263 20.16 8.47 -0.35
C LEU A 263 21.35 9.26 -0.90
N ASN A 264 21.28 9.73 -2.13
CA ASN A 264 22.38 10.42 -2.79
C ASN A 264 22.53 11.87 -2.31
N SER A 265 21.43 12.66 -2.35
CA SER A 265 21.50 14.11 -2.08
C SER A 265 21.36 14.44 -0.61
N TYR A 266 20.64 13.65 0.20
CA TYR A 266 20.44 13.93 1.62
C TYR A 266 21.44 13.17 2.51
N LEU A 267 21.71 11.89 2.23
CA LEU A 267 22.65 11.08 3.00
C LEU A 267 24.07 11.06 2.41
N ASN A 268 24.29 11.71 1.25
CA ASN A 268 25.58 11.76 0.54
C ASN A 268 26.17 10.37 0.26
N LEU A 269 25.33 9.34 0.04
CA LEU A 269 25.78 8.04 -0.42
C LEU A 269 26.18 8.12 -1.90
N THR A 270 27.03 7.20 -2.34
CA THR A 270 27.44 7.12 -3.74
C THR A 270 26.23 6.88 -4.66
N GLU A 271 26.32 7.33 -5.90
CA GLU A 271 25.28 7.06 -6.91
C GLU A 271 25.01 5.56 -7.03
N TYR A 272 26.08 4.76 -7.04
CA TYR A 272 26.00 3.30 -7.13
C TYR A 272 25.18 2.69 -5.98
N GLU A 273 25.46 3.06 -4.73
CA GLU A 273 24.72 2.57 -3.56
C GLU A 273 23.27 3.03 -3.57
N SER A 274 23.02 4.27 -4.00
CA SER A 274 21.68 4.85 -4.08
C SER A 274 20.82 4.14 -5.13
N ILE A 275 21.38 3.88 -6.31
CA ILE A 275 20.71 3.15 -7.40
C ILE A 275 20.47 1.69 -7.00
N LYS A 276 21.50 1.02 -6.45
CA LYS A 276 21.39 -0.36 -5.95
C LYS A 276 20.27 -0.49 -4.92
N THR A 277 20.20 0.44 -3.98
CA THR A 277 19.15 0.45 -2.95
C THR A 277 17.76 0.68 -3.55
N ALA A 278 17.61 1.65 -4.45
CA ALA A 278 16.33 1.90 -5.14
C ALA A 278 15.86 0.65 -5.91
N PHE A 279 16.78 -0.01 -6.62
CA PHE A 279 16.51 -1.26 -7.33
C PHE A 279 16.01 -2.36 -6.39
N PHE A 280 16.69 -2.65 -5.29
CA PHE A 280 16.28 -3.70 -4.37
C PHE A 280 15.02 -3.34 -3.58
N CYS A 281 14.81 -2.08 -3.23
CA CYS A 281 13.52 -1.62 -2.68
C CYS A 281 12.38 -1.97 -3.64
N ARG A 282 12.55 -1.68 -4.93
CA ARG A 282 11.58 -1.99 -5.98
C ARG A 282 11.40 -3.50 -6.18
N PHE A 283 12.50 -4.22 -6.26
CA PHE A 283 12.51 -5.66 -6.46
C PHE A 283 11.69 -6.38 -5.38
N PHE A 284 12.00 -6.16 -4.11
CA PHE A 284 11.30 -6.80 -3.01
C PHE A 284 9.87 -6.27 -2.80
N TYR A 285 9.60 -5.01 -3.18
CA TYR A 285 8.26 -4.45 -3.06
C TYR A 285 7.30 -5.03 -4.10
N SER A 286 7.70 -5.12 -5.37
CA SER A 286 6.80 -5.41 -6.49
C SER A 286 6.82 -6.86 -6.92
N LEU A 287 8.00 -7.46 -7.08
CA LEU A 287 8.14 -8.79 -7.69
C LEU A 287 7.45 -9.90 -6.90
N PRO A 288 7.59 -10.02 -5.57
CA PRO A 288 6.90 -11.07 -4.82
C PRO A 288 5.38 -10.95 -4.91
N ALA A 289 4.85 -9.71 -4.89
CA ALA A 289 3.42 -9.47 -4.99
C ALA A 289 2.86 -9.89 -6.35
N ILE A 290 3.56 -9.56 -7.43
CA ILE A 290 3.16 -9.91 -8.80
C ILE A 290 3.24 -11.42 -9.01
N THR A 291 4.35 -12.05 -8.60
CA THR A 291 4.55 -13.49 -8.78
C THR A 291 3.47 -14.30 -8.06
N ILE A 292 3.21 -14.01 -6.77
CA ILE A 292 2.20 -14.76 -6.02
C ILE A 292 0.79 -14.44 -6.53
N MET A 293 0.52 -13.20 -6.98
CA MET A 293 -0.76 -12.88 -7.62
C MET A 293 -0.99 -13.74 -8.87
N LEU A 294 0.01 -13.94 -9.72
CA LEU A 294 -0.10 -14.80 -10.90
C LEU A 294 -0.40 -16.23 -10.51
N LEU A 295 0.29 -16.78 -9.50
CA LEU A 295 0.02 -18.14 -8.99
C LEU A 295 -1.40 -18.28 -8.44
N VAL A 296 -1.87 -17.32 -7.64
CA VAL A 296 -3.25 -17.32 -7.10
C VAL A 296 -4.29 -17.21 -8.21
N ASN A 297 -4.04 -16.40 -9.25
CA ASN A 297 -4.95 -16.30 -10.39
C ASN A 297 -5.01 -17.60 -11.19
N MET A 298 -3.90 -18.28 -11.38
CA MET A 298 -3.87 -19.60 -12.06
C MET A 298 -4.70 -20.63 -11.28
N GLU A 299 -4.55 -20.69 -9.95
CA GLU A 299 -5.39 -21.58 -9.11
C GLU A 299 -6.88 -21.26 -9.28
N CYS A 300 -7.27 -19.98 -9.24
CA CYS A 300 -8.65 -19.57 -9.42
C CYS A 300 -9.22 -19.88 -10.82
N LEU A 301 -8.37 -19.88 -11.87
CA LEU A 301 -8.76 -20.22 -13.23
C LEU A 301 -8.90 -21.73 -13.43
N LEU A 302 -8.00 -22.52 -12.84
CA LEU A 302 -8.02 -23.99 -12.87
C LEU A 302 -9.26 -24.54 -12.15
N HIS A 303 -9.68 -23.93 -11.04
CA HIS A 303 -10.92 -24.31 -10.34
C HIS A 303 -12.21 -23.78 -10.99
N ARG A 304 -12.13 -23.11 -12.16
CA ARG A 304 -13.33 -22.75 -12.96
C ARG A 304 -13.99 -23.94 -13.67
N LYS A 305 -13.38 -25.13 -13.65
CA LYS A 305 -13.86 -26.33 -14.34
C LYS A 305 -14.66 -27.32 -13.44
N ILE A 306 -15.09 -26.85 -12.25
CA ILE A 306 -15.97 -27.64 -11.39
C ILE A 306 -17.23 -26.83 -11.03
#